data_a251a6bc97a4bf0d2837425d663e0c5a
#
_entry.id   a251a6bc97a4bf0d2837425d663e0c5a
#
_cell.length_a   1.000
_cell.length_b   1.000
_cell.length_c   1.000
_cell.angle_alpha   90.00
_cell.angle_beta   90.00
_cell.angle_gamma   90.00
#
_symmetry.space_group_name_H-M   'P 1'
#
loop_
_entity.id
_entity.type
_entity.pdbx_description
1 polymer ?
#
loop_
_entity_poly.entity_id
_entity_poly.type
_entity_poly.pdbx_seq_one_letter_code
_entity_poly.pdbx_strand_id
1 'polypeptide(L)'
;VYGFTGAGKGILPCVPIASTTTFRGRAMIEETKNYVEKNFPGSKVRYGDTDSVMVEFDVGDRKGEEAIEYSWELGERAAEECSALFKKPNNLELEKVYWPYFLYSKKRYAAKLWTKGKDGNMNMDYIDIKGLQVVRRDNTPHVREVCKELLDVVLTSSDTGPPKELAKERAVELLSGDVPNDKLILSQSLADSYKVSG
;
A
#
# COMPACT_ATOMS: atom_id res chain seq x y z
N VAL A 1 -18.83 -8.83 2.53
CA VAL A 1 -20.17 -8.97 3.15
C VAL A 1 -20.50 -7.78 4.05
N TYR A 2 -19.58 -7.34 4.95
CA TYR A 2 -19.87 -6.22 5.87
C TYR A 2 -20.14 -4.88 5.17
N GLY A 3 -19.51 -4.60 4.01
CA GLY A 3 -19.79 -3.42 3.21
C GLY A 3 -21.22 -3.38 2.68
N PHE A 4 -21.76 -4.53 2.33
CA PHE A 4 -23.15 -4.67 1.88
C PHE A 4 -24.15 -4.39 3.01
N THR A 5 -23.92 -4.95 4.19
CA THR A 5 -24.77 -4.70 5.37
C THR A 5 -24.56 -3.32 5.99
N GLY A 6 -23.39 -2.71 5.79
CA GLY A 6 -23.06 -1.37 6.28
C GLY A 6 -23.62 -0.22 5.45
N ALA A 7 -24.08 -0.48 4.23
CA ALA A 7 -24.68 0.52 3.36
C ALA A 7 -26.11 0.85 3.81
N GLY A 8 -26.30 1.95 4.55
CA GLY A 8 -27.59 2.33 5.15
C GLY A 8 -28.74 2.52 4.14
N LYS A 9 -28.42 2.74 2.86
CA LYS A 9 -29.37 2.81 1.72
C LYS A 9 -29.30 1.57 0.81
N GLY A 10 -28.64 0.49 1.26
CA GLY A 10 -28.50 -0.77 0.53
C GLY A 10 -29.78 -1.61 0.58
N ILE A 11 -29.75 -2.80 -0.07
CA ILE A 11 -30.87 -3.73 -0.15
C ILE A 11 -31.16 -4.39 1.21
N LEU A 12 -30.13 -4.67 2.01
CA LEU A 12 -30.23 -5.31 3.34
C LEU A 12 -29.34 -4.59 4.35
N PRO A 13 -29.70 -3.39 4.79
CA PRO A 13 -28.91 -2.66 5.76
C PRO A 13 -28.99 -3.30 7.15
N CYS A 14 -27.81 -3.63 7.71
CA CYS A 14 -27.68 -4.08 9.09
C CYS A 14 -26.39 -3.50 9.69
N VAL A 15 -26.44 -2.23 10.05
CA VAL A 15 -25.32 -1.48 10.59
C VAL A 15 -24.68 -2.15 11.83
N PRO A 16 -25.45 -2.74 12.78
CA PRO A 16 -24.87 -3.44 13.93
C PRO A 16 -23.96 -4.61 13.52
N ILE A 17 -24.34 -5.40 12.50
CA ILE A 17 -23.51 -6.51 12.01
C ILE A 17 -22.21 -5.95 11.40
N ALA A 18 -22.32 -4.96 10.51
CA ALA A 18 -21.15 -4.33 9.89
C ALA A 18 -20.20 -3.72 10.93
N SER A 19 -20.75 -3.03 11.94
CA SER A 19 -19.97 -2.43 13.04
C SER A 19 -19.27 -3.49 13.89
N THR A 20 -19.95 -4.60 14.21
CA THR A 20 -19.35 -5.70 14.97
C THR A 20 -18.22 -6.36 14.19
N THR A 21 -18.39 -6.60 12.89
CA THR A 21 -17.36 -7.18 12.03
C THR A 21 -16.11 -6.29 11.98
N THR A 22 -16.28 -5.00 11.76
CA THR A 22 -15.14 -4.06 11.72
C THR A 22 -14.49 -3.86 13.10
N PHE A 23 -15.27 -3.90 14.18
CA PHE A 23 -14.74 -3.85 15.54
C PHE A 23 -13.86 -5.08 15.83
N ARG A 24 -14.34 -6.29 15.50
CA ARG A 24 -13.56 -7.51 15.66
C ARG A 24 -12.30 -7.51 14.82
N GLY A 25 -12.36 -7.06 13.56
CA GLY A 25 -11.19 -6.91 12.71
C GLY A 25 -10.13 -5.99 13.33
N ARG A 26 -10.53 -4.82 13.84
CA ARG A 26 -9.60 -3.92 14.54
C ARG A 26 -8.97 -4.55 15.79
N ALA A 27 -9.75 -5.27 16.59
CA ALA A 27 -9.23 -5.95 17.77
C ALA A 27 -8.17 -7.03 17.40
N MET A 28 -8.42 -7.80 16.33
CA MET A 28 -7.47 -8.81 15.83
C MET A 28 -6.18 -8.16 15.28
N ILE A 29 -6.29 -7.04 14.58
CA ILE A 29 -5.12 -6.28 14.10
C ILE A 29 -4.29 -5.75 15.27
N GLU A 30 -4.94 -5.24 16.32
CA GLU A 30 -4.25 -4.74 17.51
C GLU A 30 -3.58 -5.88 18.28
N GLU A 31 -4.24 -7.02 18.41
CA GLU A 31 -3.66 -8.24 18.99
C GLU A 31 -2.43 -8.72 18.18
N THR A 32 -2.55 -8.77 16.86
CA THR A 32 -1.42 -9.09 15.96
C THR A 32 -0.26 -8.13 16.16
N LYS A 33 -0.53 -6.82 16.18
CA LYS A 33 0.50 -5.81 16.40
C LYS A 33 1.24 -6.04 17.72
N ASN A 34 0.51 -6.17 18.82
CA ASN A 34 1.07 -6.36 20.14
C ASN A 34 1.89 -7.66 20.25
N TYR A 35 1.41 -8.74 19.61
CA TYR A 35 2.12 -10.00 19.56
C TYR A 35 3.43 -9.89 18.80
N VAL A 36 3.40 -9.33 17.58
CA VAL A 36 4.58 -9.21 16.72
C VAL A 36 5.63 -8.30 17.36
N GLU A 37 5.25 -7.12 17.86
CA GLU A 37 6.20 -6.18 18.48
C GLU A 37 6.81 -6.73 19.78
N LYS A 38 6.14 -7.68 20.44
CA LYS A 38 6.65 -8.34 21.67
C LYS A 38 7.54 -9.54 21.37
N ASN A 39 7.18 -10.38 20.38
CA ASN A 39 7.79 -11.69 20.17
C ASN A 39 8.82 -11.71 19.01
N PHE A 40 8.83 -10.67 18.18
CA PHE A 40 9.81 -10.49 17.09
C PHE A 40 10.70 -9.28 17.41
N PRO A 41 11.85 -9.47 18.07
CA PRO A 41 12.71 -8.36 18.50
C PRO A 41 13.07 -7.43 17.33
N GLY A 42 13.03 -6.10 17.58
CA GLY A 42 13.33 -5.08 16.57
C GLY A 42 12.24 -4.84 15.55
N SER A 43 11.19 -5.67 15.50
CA SER A 43 10.08 -5.52 14.55
C SER A 43 9.10 -4.44 14.96
N LYS A 44 8.50 -3.77 13.95
CA LYS A 44 7.50 -2.73 14.15
C LYS A 44 6.36 -2.84 13.16
N VAL A 45 5.14 -2.70 13.62
CA VAL A 45 3.98 -2.54 12.72
C VAL A 45 3.91 -1.10 12.26
N ARG A 46 4.21 -0.87 10.98
CA ARG A 46 4.26 0.47 10.37
C ARG A 46 2.91 0.95 9.89
N TYR A 47 2.05 0.03 9.45
CA TYR A 47 0.74 0.35 8.92
C TYR A 47 -0.23 -0.82 9.09
N GLY A 48 -1.50 -0.52 9.30
CA GLY A 48 -2.60 -1.48 9.31
C GLY A 48 -3.81 -0.91 8.58
N ASP A 49 -4.48 -1.72 7.80
CA ASP A 49 -5.69 -1.33 7.06
C ASP A 49 -6.72 -2.45 7.10
N THR A 50 -7.82 -2.19 7.80
CA THR A 50 -9.04 -3.03 7.91
C THR A 50 -8.78 -4.49 8.33
N ASP A 51 -8.07 -5.27 7.53
CA ASP A 51 -7.84 -6.72 7.67
C ASP A 51 -6.37 -7.11 7.43
N SER A 52 -5.48 -6.15 7.29
CA SER A 52 -4.05 -6.39 7.03
C SER A 52 -3.15 -5.55 7.92
N VAL A 53 -1.94 -6.06 8.16
CA VAL A 53 -0.85 -5.36 8.85
C VAL A 53 0.41 -5.40 8.02
N MET A 54 1.15 -4.32 8.02
CA MET A 54 2.48 -4.22 7.40
C MET A 54 3.52 -4.13 8.49
N VAL A 55 4.32 -5.16 8.57
CA VAL A 55 5.36 -5.34 9.59
C VAL A 55 6.73 -5.08 8.97
N GLU A 56 7.49 -4.22 9.59
CA GLU A 56 8.92 -4.10 9.34
C GLU A 56 9.64 -5.04 10.32
N PHE A 57 10.25 -6.09 9.79
CA PHE A 57 11.07 -7.00 10.57
C PHE A 57 12.51 -6.51 10.64
N ASP A 58 13.16 -6.75 11.77
CA ASP A 58 14.60 -6.58 11.88
C ASP A 58 15.29 -7.74 11.16
N VAL A 59 15.96 -7.43 10.07
CA VAL A 59 16.69 -8.40 9.25
C VAL A 59 18.19 -8.43 9.59
N GLY A 60 18.63 -7.67 10.60
CA GLY A 60 20.04 -7.54 10.97
C GLY A 60 20.86 -6.93 9.83
N ASP A 61 22.05 -7.50 9.59
CA ASP A 61 22.99 -7.03 8.56
C ASP A 61 22.67 -7.54 7.14
N ARG A 62 21.59 -8.31 6.95
CA ARG A 62 21.19 -8.87 5.66
C ARG A 62 20.79 -7.78 4.68
N LYS A 63 21.09 -7.98 3.40
CA LYS A 63 20.81 -7.03 2.33
C LYS A 63 20.26 -7.73 1.09
N GLY A 64 19.54 -6.98 0.24
CA GLY A 64 19.04 -7.48 -1.04
C GLY A 64 18.13 -8.71 -0.87
N GLU A 65 18.35 -9.74 -1.68
CA GLU A 65 17.51 -10.93 -1.72
C GLU A 65 17.52 -11.71 -0.40
N GLU A 66 18.65 -11.80 0.28
CA GLU A 66 18.76 -12.47 1.59
C GLU A 66 17.85 -11.81 2.65
N ALA A 67 17.78 -10.48 2.65
CA ALA A 67 16.89 -9.75 3.56
C ALA A 67 15.40 -9.97 3.22
N ILE A 68 15.08 -10.07 1.94
CA ILE A 68 13.72 -10.32 1.45
C ILE A 68 13.28 -11.73 1.82
N GLU A 69 14.14 -12.73 1.59
CA GLU A 69 13.87 -14.12 1.93
C GLU A 69 13.69 -14.31 3.44
N TYR A 70 14.58 -13.72 4.23
CA TYR A 70 14.46 -13.77 5.69
C TYR A 70 13.21 -13.04 6.19
N SER A 71 12.82 -11.93 5.58
CA SER A 71 11.56 -11.25 5.89
C SER A 71 10.34 -12.11 5.55
N TRP A 72 10.43 -12.92 4.49
CA TRP A 72 9.39 -13.89 4.14
C TRP A 72 9.25 -14.97 5.21
N GLU A 73 10.35 -15.58 5.64
CA GLU A 73 10.35 -16.58 6.71
C GLU A 73 9.78 -16.05 8.02
N LEU A 74 10.20 -14.83 8.42
CA LEU A 74 9.66 -14.18 9.60
C LEU A 74 8.15 -13.88 9.47
N GLY A 75 7.72 -13.51 8.27
CA GLY A 75 6.32 -13.26 7.95
C GLY A 75 5.46 -14.51 8.03
N GLU A 76 5.92 -15.64 7.49
CA GLU A 76 5.24 -16.95 7.59
C GLU A 76 5.11 -17.38 9.06
N ARG A 77 6.19 -17.29 9.82
CA ARG A 77 6.20 -17.62 11.26
C ARG A 77 5.25 -16.70 12.04
N ALA A 78 5.27 -15.40 11.78
CA ALA A 78 4.36 -14.45 12.43
C ALA A 78 2.90 -14.73 12.08
N ALA A 79 2.59 -15.09 10.84
CA ALA A 79 1.26 -15.44 10.40
C ALA A 79 0.74 -16.70 11.11
N GLU A 80 1.57 -17.75 11.24
CA GLU A 80 1.23 -18.98 11.94
C GLU A 80 1.00 -18.73 13.44
N GLU A 81 1.95 -18.08 14.12
CA GLU A 81 1.87 -17.78 15.54
C GLU A 81 0.67 -16.87 15.88
N CYS A 82 0.40 -15.83 15.08
CA CYS A 82 -0.76 -14.98 15.28
C CYS A 82 -2.08 -15.69 14.99
N SER A 83 -2.12 -16.58 14.00
CA SER A 83 -3.32 -17.37 13.70
C SER A 83 -3.73 -18.25 14.87
N ALA A 84 -2.78 -18.74 15.67
CA ALA A 84 -3.04 -19.53 16.87
C ALA A 84 -3.76 -18.74 17.98
N LEU A 85 -3.69 -17.40 17.95
CA LEU A 85 -4.38 -16.52 18.90
C LEU A 85 -5.86 -16.35 18.56
N PHE A 86 -6.23 -16.56 17.29
CA PHE A 86 -7.56 -16.26 16.82
C PHE A 86 -8.53 -17.43 16.96
N LYS A 87 -9.79 -17.10 17.22
CA LYS A 87 -10.86 -18.09 17.19
C LYS A 87 -11.10 -18.52 15.74
N LYS A 88 -11.04 -19.83 15.49
CA LYS A 88 -11.38 -20.40 14.17
C LYS A 88 -12.79 -19.97 13.73
N PRO A 89 -13.00 -19.69 12.45
CA PRO A 89 -12.12 -19.98 11.31
C PRO A 89 -11.16 -18.84 10.92
N ASN A 90 -10.98 -17.82 11.76
CA ASN A 90 -10.08 -16.71 11.46
C ASN A 90 -8.62 -17.16 11.51
N ASN A 91 -7.87 -16.80 10.49
CA ASN A 91 -6.43 -17.01 10.37
C ASN A 91 -5.77 -15.76 9.76
N LEU A 92 -4.49 -15.64 9.94
CA LEU A 92 -3.63 -14.67 9.28
C LEU A 92 -2.74 -15.41 8.29
N GLU A 93 -2.51 -14.83 7.12
CA GLU A 93 -1.64 -15.40 6.09
C GLU A 93 -0.64 -14.34 5.64
N LEU A 94 0.57 -14.77 5.29
CA LEU A 94 1.53 -13.92 4.61
C LEU A 94 1.12 -13.84 3.13
N GLU A 95 0.77 -12.64 2.66
CA GLU A 95 0.45 -12.46 1.24
C GLU A 95 1.69 -12.15 0.41
N LYS A 96 2.57 -11.29 0.91
CA LYS A 96 3.66 -10.69 0.13
C LYS A 96 4.67 -9.99 1.01
N VAL A 97 5.86 -9.77 0.44
CA VAL A 97 6.90 -8.91 1.04
C VAL A 97 7.08 -7.69 0.15
N TYR A 98 7.25 -6.53 0.75
CA TYR A 98 7.55 -5.27 0.08
C TYR A 98 8.99 -4.85 0.35
N TRP A 99 9.79 -4.66 -0.72
CA TRP A 99 11.13 -4.13 -0.62
C TRP A 99 11.61 -3.50 -1.95
N PRO A 100 11.95 -2.20 -1.95
CA PRO A 100 11.69 -1.21 -0.89
C PRO A 100 10.21 -0.84 -0.78
N TYR A 101 9.84 -0.22 0.34
CA TYR A 101 8.49 0.21 0.66
C TYR A 101 8.47 1.71 0.99
N PHE A 102 7.73 2.48 0.23
CA PHE A 102 7.52 3.91 0.43
C PHE A 102 6.09 4.16 0.91
N LEU A 103 5.94 4.49 2.20
CA LEU A 103 4.67 4.81 2.82
C LEU A 103 4.53 6.34 2.97
N TYR A 104 3.68 6.96 2.15
CA TYR A 104 3.40 8.38 2.23
C TYR A 104 2.36 8.70 3.32
N SER A 105 1.25 7.99 3.34
CA SER A 105 0.18 8.12 4.34
C SER A 105 -0.75 6.90 4.30
N LYS A 106 -1.77 6.87 5.17
CA LYS A 106 -2.80 5.83 5.11
C LYS A 106 -3.38 5.70 3.70
N LYS A 107 -3.40 4.47 3.17
CA LYS A 107 -3.90 4.13 1.82
C LYS A 107 -3.14 4.79 0.65
N ARG A 108 -1.94 5.34 0.91
CA ARG A 108 -1.08 5.97 -0.10
C ARG A 108 0.34 5.47 0.04
N TYR A 109 0.73 4.52 -0.78
CA TYR A 109 2.07 3.94 -0.77
C TYR A 109 2.48 3.40 -2.15
N ALA A 110 3.76 3.16 -2.31
CA ALA A 110 4.34 2.43 -3.44
C ALA A 110 5.42 1.48 -2.94
N ALA A 111 5.51 0.30 -3.53
CA ALA A 111 6.49 -0.71 -3.14
C ALA A 111 6.79 -1.68 -4.27
N LYS A 112 8.01 -2.21 -4.31
CA LYS A 112 8.30 -3.40 -5.11
C LYS A 112 7.77 -4.62 -4.37
N LEU A 113 6.88 -5.36 -5.02
CA LEU A 113 6.22 -6.53 -4.46
C LEU A 113 7.04 -7.77 -4.80
N TRP A 114 7.29 -8.59 -3.76
CA TRP A 114 8.01 -9.85 -3.88
C TRP A 114 7.14 -11.00 -3.42
N THR A 115 7.15 -12.07 -4.18
CA THR A 115 6.48 -13.34 -3.86
C THR A 115 7.43 -14.50 -4.01
N LYS A 116 7.13 -15.60 -3.30
CA LYS A 116 7.92 -16.81 -3.41
C LYS A 116 7.39 -17.67 -4.55
N GLY A 117 8.24 -17.91 -5.53
CA GLY A 117 7.91 -18.76 -6.67
C GLY A 117 7.77 -20.24 -6.29
N LYS A 118 7.24 -21.04 -7.21
CA LYS A 118 7.12 -22.50 -7.04
C LYS A 118 8.48 -23.21 -6.93
N ASP A 119 9.52 -22.57 -7.43
CA ASP A 119 10.92 -22.99 -7.35
C ASP A 119 11.58 -22.65 -6.00
N GLY A 120 10.85 -21.98 -5.11
CA GLY A 120 11.32 -21.54 -3.80
C GLY A 120 12.06 -20.21 -3.81
N ASN A 121 12.32 -19.60 -4.96
CA ASN A 121 13.04 -18.34 -5.08
C ASN A 121 12.11 -17.14 -4.91
N MET A 122 12.67 -16.03 -4.39
CA MET A 122 11.96 -14.77 -4.31
C MET A 122 11.97 -14.08 -5.67
N ASN A 123 10.80 -13.70 -6.16
CA ASN A 123 10.63 -13.01 -7.44
C ASN A 123 9.98 -11.64 -7.22
N MET A 124 10.55 -10.62 -7.87
CA MET A 124 9.91 -9.31 -7.92
C MET A 124 8.84 -9.33 -9.01
N ASP A 125 7.57 -9.17 -8.63
CA ASP A 125 6.45 -9.27 -9.55
C ASP A 125 6.18 -7.93 -10.25
N TYR A 126 5.87 -6.90 -9.47
CA TYR A 126 5.57 -5.56 -9.99
C TYR A 126 5.67 -4.50 -8.89
N ILE A 127 5.57 -3.24 -9.29
CA ILE A 127 5.45 -2.12 -8.34
C ILE A 127 3.98 -1.94 -7.97
N ASP A 128 3.63 -2.28 -6.72
CA ASP A 128 2.28 -2.06 -6.19
C ASP A 128 2.14 -0.61 -5.72
N ILE A 129 1.18 0.10 -6.32
CA ILE A 129 0.92 1.51 -6.04
C ILE A 129 -0.52 1.67 -5.59
N LYS A 130 -0.73 2.25 -4.41
CA LYS A 130 -2.05 2.53 -3.86
C LYS A 130 -2.23 4.02 -3.58
N GLY A 131 -3.35 4.57 -4.07
CA GLY A 131 -3.83 5.90 -3.72
C GLY A 131 -2.95 7.09 -4.11
N LEU A 132 -1.84 6.87 -4.79
CA LEU A 132 -0.95 7.91 -5.30
C LEU A 132 -1.45 8.42 -6.67
N GLN A 133 -0.97 9.59 -7.08
CA GLN A 133 -1.45 10.29 -8.28
C GLN A 133 -1.25 9.49 -9.58
N VAL A 134 -0.23 8.64 -9.63
CA VAL A 134 0.07 7.75 -10.77
C VAL A 134 -1.13 6.92 -11.21
N VAL A 135 -1.89 6.39 -10.25
CA VAL A 135 -3.02 5.48 -10.53
C VAL A 135 -4.36 6.19 -10.63
N ARG A 136 -4.41 7.49 -10.37
CA ARG A 136 -5.64 8.27 -10.40
C ARG A 136 -5.96 8.73 -11.83
N ARG A 137 -7.15 8.39 -12.29
CA ARG A 137 -7.63 8.74 -13.65
C ARG A 137 -8.03 10.21 -13.81
N ASP A 138 -8.22 10.91 -12.69
CA ASP A 138 -8.57 12.34 -12.63
C ASP A 138 -7.36 13.28 -12.73
N ASN A 139 -6.16 12.74 -13.03
CA ASN A 139 -4.95 13.50 -13.29
C ASN A 139 -4.59 13.49 -14.78
N THR A 140 -3.87 14.54 -15.20
CA THR A 140 -3.35 14.62 -16.57
C THR A 140 -2.32 13.50 -16.84
N PRO A 141 -2.13 13.09 -18.12
CA PRO A 141 -1.08 12.14 -18.48
C PRO A 141 0.30 12.57 -17.99
N HIS A 142 0.66 13.86 -18.14
CA HIS A 142 1.94 14.40 -17.68
C HIS A 142 2.16 14.17 -16.18
N VAL A 143 1.19 14.51 -15.32
CA VAL A 143 1.31 14.29 -13.87
C VAL A 143 1.52 12.81 -13.54
N ARG A 144 0.81 11.90 -14.22
CA ARG A 144 0.96 10.46 -13.99
C ARG A 144 2.34 9.95 -14.42
N GLU A 145 2.86 10.41 -15.56
CA GLU A 145 4.19 10.05 -16.07
C GLU A 145 5.28 10.54 -15.11
N VAL A 146 5.26 11.82 -14.75
CA VAL A 146 6.24 12.42 -13.82
C VAL A 146 6.20 11.74 -12.45
N CYS A 147 5.01 11.49 -11.91
CA CYS A 147 4.88 10.78 -10.64
C CYS A 147 5.41 9.34 -10.72
N LYS A 148 5.25 8.64 -11.86
CA LYS A 148 5.80 7.31 -12.06
C LYS A 148 7.33 7.34 -12.09
N GLU A 149 7.93 8.24 -12.87
CA GLU A 149 9.37 8.42 -12.93
C GLU A 149 9.96 8.74 -11.54
N LEU A 150 9.33 9.66 -10.80
CA LEU A 150 9.75 9.99 -9.43
C LEU A 150 9.67 8.80 -8.48
N LEU A 151 8.61 8.00 -8.56
CA LEU A 151 8.49 6.79 -7.75
C LEU A 151 9.55 5.74 -8.08
N ASP A 152 9.86 5.55 -9.36
CA ASP A 152 10.91 4.64 -9.79
C ASP A 152 12.27 5.07 -9.21
N VAL A 153 12.57 6.37 -9.21
CA VAL A 153 13.81 6.90 -8.60
C VAL A 153 13.79 6.76 -7.08
N VAL A 154 12.68 7.07 -6.41
CA VAL A 154 12.54 6.93 -4.94
C VAL A 154 12.70 5.46 -4.50
N LEU A 155 12.15 4.51 -5.27
CA LEU A 155 12.23 3.08 -4.96
C LEU A 155 13.57 2.43 -5.36
N THR A 156 14.46 3.16 -6.03
CA THR A 156 15.78 2.64 -6.45
C THR A 156 16.95 3.36 -5.80
N SER A 157 16.75 4.61 -5.41
CA SER A 157 17.78 5.43 -4.78
C SER A 157 17.70 5.36 -3.26
N SER A 158 18.84 5.22 -2.60
CA SER A 158 18.96 5.37 -1.15
C SER A 158 19.13 6.84 -0.70
N ASP A 159 19.25 7.77 -1.66
CA ASP A 159 19.44 9.19 -1.42
C ASP A 159 18.23 10.01 -1.90
N THR A 160 18.00 11.14 -1.23
CA THR A 160 16.92 12.09 -1.57
C THR A 160 17.30 13.11 -2.64
N GLY A 161 18.59 13.19 -3.04
CA GLY A 161 19.08 14.08 -4.08
C GLY A 161 18.47 13.81 -5.44
N PRO A 162 18.65 12.61 -6.02
CA PRO A 162 18.15 12.29 -7.34
C PRO A 162 16.67 12.55 -7.58
N PRO A 163 15.73 12.16 -6.67
CA PRO A 163 14.32 12.48 -6.83
C PRO A 163 14.03 13.99 -6.84
N LYS A 164 14.75 14.77 -6.03
CA LYS A 164 14.60 16.24 -5.99
C LYS A 164 15.06 16.90 -7.27
N GLU A 165 16.19 16.48 -7.82
CA GLU A 165 16.69 17.04 -9.07
C GLU A 165 15.75 16.67 -10.24
N LEU A 166 15.27 15.43 -10.32
CA LEU A 166 14.27 15.05 -11.32
C LEU A 166 12.99 15.88 -11.19
N ALA A 167 12.50 16.10 -9.97
CA ALA A 167 11.31 16.93 -9.76
C ALA A 167 11.49 18.37 -10.23
N LYS A 168 12.67 18.98 -10.01
CA LYS A 168 13.00 20.30 -10.51
C LYS A 168 13.07 20.34 -12.04
N GLU A 169 13.71 19.35 -12.66
CA GLU A 169 13.82 19.23 -14.10
C GLU A 169 12.43 19.19 -14.76
N ARG A 170 11.53 18.33 -14.27
CA ARG A 170 10.17 18.23 -14.77
C ARG A 170 9.33 19.50 -14.54
N ALA A 171 9.58 20.19 -13.43
CA ALA A 171 8.92 21.48 -13.16
C ALA A 171 9.41 22.57 -14.16
N VAL A 172 10.71 22.62 -14.48
CA VAL A 172 11.26 23.55 -15.47
C VAL A 172 10.69 23.25 -16.86
N GLU A 173 10.64 21.96 -17.28
CA GLU A 173 10.07 21.53 -18.54
C GLU A 173 8.61 22.01 -18.71
N LEU A 174 7.80 21.86 -17.63
CA LEU A 174 6.42 22.35 -17.63
C LEU A 174 6.33 23.87 -17.75
N LEU A 175 7.16 24.61 -16.97
CA LEU A 175 7.15 26.07 -16.94
C LEU A 175 7.68 26.69 -18.24
N SER A 176 8.58 26.00 -18.94
CA SER A 176 9.11 26.41 -20.25
C SER A 176 8.13 26.17 -21.42
N GLY A 177 7.04 25.45 -21.16
CA GLY A 177 6.06 25.13 -22.20
C GLY A 177 6.47 23.98 -23.14
N ASP A 178 7.47 23.19 -22.74
CA ASP A 178 8.00 22.08 -23.55
C ASP A 178 7.11 20.82 -23.47
N VAL A 179 6.16 20.78 -22.51
CA VAL A 179 5.22 19.67 -22.37
C VAL A 179 4.11 19.79 -23.43
N PRO A 180 3.88 18.76 -24.25
CA PRO A 180 2.80 18.76 -25.25
C PRO A 180 1.41 18.94 -24.62
N ASN A 181 0.56 19.74 -25.28
CA ASN A 181 -0.77 20.10 -24.77
C ASN A 181 -1.67 18.89 -24.53
N ASP A 182 -1.57 17.83 -25.33
CA ASP A 182 -2.34 16.60 -25.16
C ASP A 182 -2.01 15.88 -23.84
N LYS A 183 -0.81 16.03 -23.30
CA LYS A 183 -0.41 15.52 -22.00
C LYS A 183 -0.94 16.35 -20.82
N LEU A 184 -1.41 17.56 -21.06
CA LEU A 184 -1.96 18.48 -20.06
C LEU A 184 -3.49 18.42 -19.96
N ILE A 185 -4.15 17.64 -20.81
CA ILE A 185 -5.61 17.53 -20.82
C ILE A 185 -6.10 16.77 -19.57
N LEU A 186 -6.97 17.43 -18.81
CA LEU A 186 -7.69 16.83 -17.68
C LEU A 186 -9.07 16.39 -18.16
N SER A 187 -9.36 15.09 -18.04
CA SER A 187 -10.66 14.53 -18.37
C SER A 187 -11.45 14.21 -17.09
N GLN A 188 -12.66 14.73 -16.99
CA GLN A 188 -13.57 14.45 -15.88
C GLN A 188 -14.93 14.01 -16.43
N SER A 189 -15.57 13.07 -15.72
CA SER A 189 -16.95 12.69 -16.01
C SER A 189 -17.88 13.85 -15.64
N LEU A 190 -18.82 14.16 -16.50
CA LEU A 190 -19.89 15.09 -16.18
C LEU A 190 -20.84 14.47 -15.15
N ALA A 191 -21.32 15.29 -14.23
CA ALA A 191 -22.41 14.87 -13.35
C ALA A 191 -23.75 14.91 -14.09
N ASP A 192 -24.67 14.03 -13.71
CA ASP A 192 -26.01 13.97 -14.32
C ASP A 192 -26.79 15.27 -14.10
N SER A 193 -26.48 16.01 -13.04
CA SER A 193 -27.03 17.34 -12.77
C SER A 193 -26.06 18.19 -11.95
N TYR A 194 -26.04 19.49 -12.24
CA TYR A 194 -25.28 20.48 -11.46
C TYR A 194 -26.26 21.40 -10.72
N LYS A 195 -25.97 21.69 -9.44
CA LYS A 195 -26.67 22.75 -8.74
C LYS A 195 -26.25 24.08 -9.36
N VAL A 196 -27.20 24.78 -9.96
CA VAL A 196 -27.00 26.16 -10.38
C VAL A 196 -27.00 26.99 -9.08
N SER A 197 -25.85 27.53 -8.71
CA SER A 197 -25.78 28.56 -7.66
C SER A 197 -26.38 29.82 -8.23
N GLY A 198 -27.58 30.17 -7.75
CA GLY A 198 -28.19 31.47 -8.01
C GLY A 198 -27.47 32.59 -7.32
#